data_09103393d075ea89779d0c809a7e0302
#
_entry.id   09103393d075ea89779d0c809a7e0302
#
_cell.length_a   1.000
_cell.length_b   1.000
_cell.length_c   1.000
_cell.angle_alpha   90.00
_cell.angle_beta   90.00
_cell.angle_gamma   90.00
#
_symmetry.space_group_name_H-M   'P 1'
#
loop_
_entity.id
_entity.type
_entity.pdbx_description
1 polymer ?
#
loop_
_entity_poly.entity_id
_entity_poly.type
_entity_poly.pdbx_seq_one_letter_code
_entity_poly.pdbx_strand_id
1 'polypeptide(L)'
;MKEQVLVCPVCGGALLRTERQYTCPAGHSFDVAKEGYVNLLCTSKSADKMGDSKESAAARHAFLERGYYGCLKEALTPLLHGNVLDICCGEGYYDSVPADGALYGFDLSKTMVRLAAKRKNGGQYFVANLARMPVAEGSIDT
;
A
#
# COMPACT_ATOMS: atom_id res chain seq x y z
N MET A 1 20.03 7.19 6.95
CA MET A 1 19.66 5.95 6.21
C MET A 1 18.14 5.86 6.21
N LYS A 2 17.52 5.69 5.06
CA LYS A 2 16.09 5.39 5.05
C LYS A 2 15.93 4.02 5.71
N GLU A 3 15.29 3.98 6.86
CA GLU A 3 14.97 2.72 7.52
C GLU A 3 14.16 1.84 6.59
N GLN A 4 14.52 0.57 6.55
CA GLN A 4 13.86 -0.42 5.72
C GLN A 4 12.48 -0.71 6.30
N VAL A 5 11.43 -0.20 5.68
CA VAL A 5 10.07 -0.32 6.20
C VAL A 5 9.43 -1.67 5.86
N LEU A 6 9.58 -2.14 4.62
CA LEU A 6 8.96 -3.41 4.20
C LEU A 6 9.85 -4.61 4.53
N VAL A 7 9.22 -5.65 5.05
CA VAL A 7 9.86 -6.94 5.36
C VAL A 7 9.23 -8.08 4.55
N CYS A 8 10.03 -9.11 4.34
CA CYS A 8 9.59 -10.29 3.61
C CYS A 8 8.48 -11.04 4.37
N PRO A 9 7.30 -11.25 3.77
CA PRO A 9 6.21 -11.95 4.44
C PRO A 9 6.50 -13.44 4.69
N VAL A 10 7.55 -13.98 4.09
CA VAL A 10 7.96 -15.39 4.26
C VAL A 10 8.94 -15.55 5.42
N CYS A 11 10.01 -14.74 5.47
CA CYS A 11 11.10 -14.92 6.42
C CYS A 11 11.35 -13.72 7.35
N GLY A 12 10.63 -12.61 7.19
CA GLY A 12 10.81 -11.38 8.01
C GLY A 12 12.05 -10.56 7.65
N GLY A 13 12.89 -11.00 6.70
CA GLY A 13 14.06 -10.24 6.27
C GLY A 13 13.69 -8.97 5.51
N ALA A 14 14.56 -7.95 5.57
CA ALA A 14 14.34 -6.68 4.88
C ALA A 14 14.10 -6.87 3.37
N LEU A 15 13.11 -6.17 2.81
CA LEU A 15 12.83 -6.18 1.36
C LEU A 15 13.51 -5.00 0.67
N LEU A 16 14.42 -5.29 -0.24
CA LEU A 16 15.07 -4.31 -1.09
C LEU A 16 14.32 -4.18 -2.42
N ARG A 17 13.96 -2.96 -2.78
CA ARG A 17 13.27 -2.66 -4.04
C ARG A 17 14.26 -2.42 -5.16
N THR A 18 14.03 -3.10 -6.28
CA THR A 18 14.57 -2.76 -7.60
C THR A 18 13.45 -2.18 -8.46
N GLU A 19 13.73 -1.85 -9.72
CA GLU A 19 12.69 -1.37 -10.64
C GLU A 19 11.55 -2.36 -10.86
N ARG A 20 11.85 -3.66 -10.82
CA ARG A 20 10.92 -4.73 -11.22
C ARG A 20 10.47 -5.64 -10.10
N GLN A 21 11.17 -5.66 -8.98
CA GLN A 21 10.88 -6.60 -7.90
C GLN A 21 11.37 -6.11 -6.54
N TYR A 22 10.80 -6.72 -5.49
CA TYR A 22 11.35 -6.68 -4.15
C TYR A 22 12.03 -8.00 -3.85
N THR A 23 13.21 -7.96 -3.24
CA THR A 23 13.98 -9.17 -2.86
C THR A 23 14.45 -9.09 -1.42
N CYS A 24 14.57 -10.22 -0.76
CA CYS A 24 15.15 -10.32 0.58
C CYS A 24 16.48 -11.09 0.56
N PRO A 25 17.33 -10.97 1.60
CA PRO A 25 18.61 -11.69 1.67
C PRO A 25 18.49 -13.22 1.59
N ALA A 26 17.33 -13.78 1.98
CA ALA A 26 17.05 -15.22 1.87
C ALA A 26 16.65 -15.68 0.45
N GLY A 27 16.61 -14.76 -0.52
CA GLY A 27 16.33 -15.08 -1.92
C GLY A 27 14.84 -15.08 -2.30
N HIS A 28 13.92 -14.72 -1.40
CA HIS A 28 12.52 -14.55 -1.80
C HIS A 28 12.37 -13.28 -2.64
N SER A 29 11.59 -13.36 -3.71
CA SER A 29 11.35 -12.26 -4.63
C SER A 29 9.86 -12.08 -4.92
N PHE A 30 9.45 -10.82 -5.12
CA PHE A 30 8.06 -10.41 -5.36
C PHE A 30 8.04 -9.39 -6.49
N ASP A 31 7.38 -9.70 -7.59
CA ASP A 31 7.34 -8.83 -8.76
C ASP A 31 6.50 -7.58 -8.50
N VAL A 32 7.01 -6.45 -9.00
CA VAL A 32 6.25 -5.19 -9.03
C VAL A 32 5.36 -5.21 -10.26
N ALA A 33 4.06 -5.02 -10.04
CA ALA A 33 3.09 -4.91 -11.12
C ALA A 33 3.35 -3.66 -11.98
N LYS A 34 2.88 -3.67 -13.21
CA LYS A 34 3.03 -2.52 -14.13
C LYS A 34 2.46 -1.21 -13.58
N GLU A 35 1.47 -1.28 -12.70
CA GLU A 35 0.89 -0.13 -12.01
C GLU A 35 1.75 0.38 -10.85
N GLY A 36 2.76 -0.40 -10.41
CA GLY A 36 3.73 -0.01 -9.38
C GLY A 36 3.49 -0.60 -8.00
N TYR A 37 2.48 -1.45 -7.79
CA TYR A 37 2.26 -2.16 -6.52
C TYR A 37 2.94 -3.53 -6.51
N VAL A 38 3.09 -4.10 -5.32
CA VAL A 38 3.58 -5.47 -5.11
C VAL A 38 2.57 -6.30 -4.32
N ASN A 39 2.44 -7.59 -4.65
CA ASN A 39 1.62 -8.52 -3.89
C ASN A 39 2.48 -9.24 -2.85
N LEU A 40 2.30 -8.88 -1.58
CA LEU A 40 2.96 -9.50 -0.42
C LEU A 40 2.01 -10.42 0.37
N LEU A 41 0.86 -10.74 -0.20
CA LEU A 41 -0.11 -11.66 0.40
C LEU A 41 0.29 -13.10 0.08
N CYS A 42 0.89 -13.78 1.04
CA CYS A 42 1.27 -15.19 0.92
C CYS A 42 0.09 -16.11 1.29
N THR A 43 -0.86 -16.28 0.38
CA THR A 43 -1.96 -17.24 0.54
C THR A 43 -2.15 -18.06 -0.74
N SER A 44 -2.58 -19.32 -0.58
CA SER A 44 -2.98 -20.20 -1.68
C SER A 44 -4.38 -19.89 -2.22
N LYS A 45 -5.15 -19.01 -1.55
CA LYS A 45 -6.46 -18.57 -2.01
C LYS A 45 -6.28 -17.43 -3.00
N SER A 46 -7.02 -17.45 -4.11
CA SER A 46 -6.95 -16.37 -5.09
C SER A 46 -7.31 -15.04 -4.43
N ALA A 47 -6.37 -14.11 -4.41
CA ALA A 47 -6.57 -12.77 -3.87
C ALA A 47 -7.72 -12.00 -4.56
N ASP A 48 -8.10 -12.42 -5.76
CA ASP A 48 -9.20 -11.82 -6.54
C ASP A 48 -10.59 -12.01 -5.89
N LYS A 49 -10.71 -12.92 -4.91
CA LYS A 49 -11.96 -13.18 -4.17
C LYS A 49 -11.98 -12.54 -2.78
N MET A 50 -10.94 -11.84 -2.40
CA MET A 50 -10.80 -11.20 -1.09
C MET A 50 -11.02 -9.70 -1.23
N GLY A 51 -11.92 -9.15 -0.42
CA GLY A 51 -12.28 -7.74 -0.41
C GLY A 51 -13.54 -7.42 -1.22
N ASP A 52 -13.73 -6.16 -1.55
CA ASP A 52 -14.89 -5.65 -2.29
C ASP A 52 -14.94 -6.22 -3.72
N SER A 53 -16.17 -6.41 -4.23
CA SER A 53 -16.36 -6.75 -5.65
C SER A 53 -15.83 -5.64 -6.56
N LYS A 54 -15.56 -5.97 -7.82
CA LYS A 54 -15.11 -4.97 -8.82
C LYS A 54 -16.15 -3.86 -9.00
N GLU A 55 -17.44 -4.20 -8.94
CA GLU A 55 -18.55 -3.27 -9.05
C GLU A 55 -18.60 -2.32 -7.84
N SER A 56 -18.45 -2.85 -6.62
CA SER A 56 -18.36 -2.06 -5.40
C SER A 56 -17.17 -1.11 -5.41
N ALA A 57 -16.00 -1.60 -5.84
CA ALA A 57 -14.79 -0.80 -5.96
C ALA A 57 -14.96 0.35 -6.97
N ALA A 58 -15.57 0.07 -8.13
CA ALA A 58 -15.83 1.07 -9.15
C ALA A 58 -16.85 2.13 -8.68
N ALA A 59 -17.90 1.72 -7.97
CA ALA A 59 -18.90 2.63 -7.43
C ALA A 59 -18.30 3.56 -6.36
N ARG A 60 -17.49 3.02 -5.46
CA ARG A 60 -16.76 3.79 -4.45
C ARG A 60 -15.81 4.79 -5.08
N HIS A 61 -15.03 4.36 -6.06
CA HIS A 61 -14.12 5.22 -6.81
C HIS A 61 -14.86 6.38 -7.46
N ALA A 62 -15.93 6.10 -8.21
CA ALA A 62 -16.74 7.12 -8.86
C ALA A 62 -17.33 8.12 -7.85
N PHE A 63 -17.73 7.67 -6.67
CA PHE A 63 -18.24 8.54 -5.61
C PHE A 63 -17.15 9.44 -5.02
N LEU A 64 -15.99 8.88 -4.67
CA LEU A 64 -14.88 9.64 -4.08
C LEU A 64 -14.34 10.69 -5.04
N GLU A 65 -14.26 10.37 -6.34
CA GLU A 65 -13.79 11.31 -7.37
C GLU A 65 -14.75 12.50 -7.60
N ARG A 66 -15.97 12.47 -7.06
CA ARG A 66 -16.86 13.63 -7.01
C ARG A 66 -16.42 14.71 -6.02
N GLY A 67 -15.45 14.42 -5.15
CA GLY A 67 -14.83 15.40 -4.27
C GLY A 67 -15.59 15.73 -2.99
N TYR A 68 -16.67 15.02 -2.65
CA TYR A 68 -17.44 15.26 -1.41
C TYR A 68 -16.60 15.09 -0.14
N TYR A 69 -15.59 14.22 -0.16
CA TYR A 69 -14.66 13.99 0.95
C TYR A 69 -13.33 14.74 0.83
N GLY A 70 -13.24 15.69 -0.11
CA GLY A 70 -12.05 16.51 -0.30
C GLY A 70 -11.65 17.29 0.95
N CYS A 71 -12.63 17.82 1.69
CA CYS A 71 -12.39 18.53 2.95
C CYS A 71 -11.75 17.64 4.02
N LEU A 72 -12.11 16.35 4.08
CA LEU A 72 -11.48 15.41 5.00
C LEU A 72 -10.04 15.13 4.59
N LYS A 73 -9.78 14.92 3.29
CA LYS A 73 -8.43 14.75 2.77
C LYS A 73 -7.54 15.96 3.09
N GLU A 74 -8.04 17.17 2.85
CA GLU A 74 -7.33 18.41 3.16
C GLU A 74 -7.02 18.55 4.65
N ALA A 75 -7.95 18.15 5.52
CA ALA A 75 -7.75 18.17 6.97
C ALA A 75 -6.72 17.15 7.46
N LEU A 76 -6.65 15.97 6.82
CA LEU A 76 -5.71 14.91 7.20
C LEU A 76 -4.29 15.17 6.69
N THR A 77 -4.13 15.72 5.49
CA THR A 77 -2.82 15.91 4.84
C THR A 77 -1.78 16.59 5.72
N PRO A 78 -2.04 17.69 6.43
CA PRO A 78 -1.04 18.37 7.28
C PRO A 78 -0.67 17.60 8.55
N LEU A 79 -1.39 16.54 8.89
CA LEU A 79 -1.11 15.70 10.05
C LEU A 79 -0.12 14.57 9.73
N LEU A 80 0.14 14.32 8.45
CA LEU A 80 1.03 13.25 8.01
C LEU A 80 2.48 13.72 8.07
N HIS A 81 3.33 12.94 8.75
CA HIS A 81 4.77 13.20 8.86
C HIS A 81 5.57 11.91 8.91
N GLY A 82 6.85 11.98 8.55
CA GLY A 82 7.76 10.84 8.57
C GLY A 82 7.31 9.68 7.68
N ASN A 83 7.52 8.46 8.11
CA ASN A 83 7.01 7.28 7.43
C ASN A 83 5.54 7.06 7.80
N VAL A 84 4.66 7.22 6.83
CA VAL A 84 3.21 7.06 6.97
C VAL A 84 2.78 5.69 6.50
N LEU A 85 1.93 5.01 7.26
CA LEU A 85 1.30 3.75 6.87
C LEU A 85 -0.22 3.89 6.86
N ASP A 86 -0.82 3.82 5.68
CA ASP A 86 -2.28 3.72 5.54
C ASP A 86 -2.72 2.25 5.56
N ILE A 87 -3.32 1.85 6.66
CA ILE A 87 -3.83 0.51 6.90
C ILE A 87 -5.23 0.38 6.33
N CYS A 88 -5.44 -0.60 5.45
CA CYS A 88 -6.69 -0.76 4.69
C CYS A 88 -6.95 0.46 3.80
N CYS A 89 -5.93 0.87 3.07
CA CYS A 89 -5.91 2.11 2.29
C CYS A 89 -7.00 2.19 1.20
N GLY A 90 -7.65 1.09 0.86
CA GLY A 90 -8.58 1.04 -0.25
C GLY A 90 -7.91 1.51 -1.54
N GLU A 91 -8.51 2.49 -2.20
CA GLU A 91 -7.98 3.11 -3.43
C GLU A 91 -7.00 4.26 -3.18
N GLY A 92 -6.58 4.50 -1.93
CA GLY A 92 -5.62 5.56 -1.59
C GLY A 92 -6.13 6.99 -1.82
N TYR A 93 -7.43 7.22 -1.70
CA TYR A 93 -8.02 8.54 -1.94
C TYR A 93 -7.47 9.61 -1.01
N TYR A 94 -7.30 9.29 0.27
CA TYR A 94 -6.81 10.22 1.30
C TYR A 94 -5.30 10.33 1.34
N ASP A 95 -4.59 9.51 0.58
CA ASP A 95 -3.16 9.37 0.65
C ASP A 95 -2.41 10.59 0.10
N SER A 96 -1.46 11.06 0.87
CA SER A 96 -0.52 12.10 0.49
C SER A 96 0.87 11.78 1.05
N VAL A 97 1.88 11.89 0.22
CA VAL A 97 3.27 11.68 0.66
C VAL A 97 3.71 12.90 1.48
N PRO A 98 4.13 12.73 2.73
CA PRO A 98 4.63 13.85 3.53
C PRO A 98 5.96 14.38 2.99
N ALA A 99 6.23 15.66 3.23
CA ALA A 99 7.46 16.32 2.75
C ALA A 99 8.75 15.75 3.38
N ASP A 100 8.63 15.19 4.58
CA ASP A 100 9.73 14.72 5.42
C ASP A 100 9.87 13.19 5.47
N GLY A 101 9.11 12.44 4.65
CA GLY A 101 9.10 10.99 4.73
C GLY A 101 8.57 10.28 3.50
N ALA A 102 7.96 9.13 3.75
CA ALA A 102 7.41 8.25 2.71
C ALA A 102 6.01 7.76 3.09
N LEU A 103 5.23 7.41 2.07
CA LEU A 103 3.90 6.84 2.23
C LEU A 103 3.90 5.37 1.81
N TYR A 104 3.37 4.55 2.67
CA TYR A 104 3.11 3.12 2.46
C TYR A 104 1.62 2.88 2.64
N GLY A 105 0.99 2.17 1.72
CA GLY A 105 -0.43 1.82 1.82
C GLY A 105 -0.67 0.37 1.48
N PHE A 106 -1.52 -0.31 2.24
CA PHE A 106 -1.90 -1.67 1.89
C PHE A 106 -3.39 -1.94 2.11
N ASP A 107 -3.87 -2.88 1.35
CA ASP A 107 -5.21 -3.43 1.46
C ASP A 107 -5.18 -4.91 1.13
N LEU A 108 -6.18 -5.64 1.60
CA LEU A 108 -6.37 -7.05 1.24
C LEU A 108 -6.86 -7.20 -0.21
N SER A 109 -7.57 -6.20 -0.72
CA SER A 109 -8.12 -6.16 -2.07
C SER A 109 -7.08 -5.74 -3.09
N LYS A 110 -6.66 -6.67 -3.94
CA LYS A 110 -5.77 -6.39 -5.08
C LYS A 110 -6.35 -5.32 -6.02
N THR A 111 -7.68 -5.31 -6.22
CA THR A 111 -8.36 -4.30 -7.04
C THR A 111 -8.18 -2.90 -6.47
N MET A 112 -8.35 -2.73 -5.15
CA MET A 112 -8.17 -1.45 -4.47
C MET A 112 -6.71 -0.99 -4.52
N VAL A 113 -5.77 -1.85 -4.19
CA VAL A 113 -4.33 -1.54 -4.24
C VAL A 113 -3.89 -1.13 -5.65
N ARG A 114 -4.43 -1.78 -6.67
CA ARG A 114 -4.19 -1.41 -8.06
C ARG A 114 -4.68 0.00 -8.39
N LEU A 115 -5.86 0.39 -7.89
CA LEU A 115 -6.39 1.74 -8.05
C LEU A 115 -5.52 2.77 -7.31
N ALA A 116 -5.09 2.46 -6.08
CA ALA A 116 -4.18 3.31 -5.31
C ALA A 116 -2.86 3.54 -6.06
N ALA A 117 -2.23 2.50 -6.59
CA ALA A 117 -0.99 2.60 -7.36
C ALA A 117 -1.15 3.43 -8.65
N LYS A 118 -2.31 3.37 -9.28
CA LYS A 118 -2.62 4.18 -10.48
C LYS A 118 -2.70 5.68 -10.23
N ARG A 119 -2.88 6.11 -8.98
CA ARG A 119 -2.85 7.54 -8.62
C ARG A 119 -1.49 8.18 -8.83
N LYS A 120 -0.41 7.38 -8.82
CA LYS A 120 0.98 7.83 -9.02
C LYS A 120 1.36 9.03 -8.13
N ASN A 121 0.86 9.01 -6.91
CA ASN A 121 1.12 10.05 -5.91
C ASN A 121 2.48 9.92 -5.19
N GLY A 122 3.32 8.95 -5.57
CA GLY A 122 4.60 8.66 -4.94
C GLY A 122 4.54 7.66 -3.79
N GLY A 123 3.35 7.22 -3.39
CA GLY A 123 3.17 6.18 -2.37
C GLY A 123 3.61 4.79 -2.85
N GLN A 124 4.03 3.97 -1.91
CA GLN A 124 4.37 2.57 -2.13
C GLN A 124 3.19 1.70 -1.66
N TYR A 125 2.56 1.02 -2.62
CA TYR A 125 1.35 0.23 -2.35
C TYR A 125 1.61 -1.26 -2.45
N PHE A 126 0.98 -2.03 -1.56
CA PHE A 126 1.13 -3.48 -1.55
C PHE A 126 -0.15 -4.18 -1.08
N VAL A 127 -0.34 -5.41 -1.57
CA VAL A 127 -1.43 -6.28 -1.12
C VAL A 127 -0.93 -7.06 0.09
N ALA A 128 -1.63 -6.96 1.22
CA ALA A 128 -1.26 -7.67 2.44
C ALA A 128 -2.47 -7.89 3.36
N ASN A 129 -2.29 -8.77 4.33
CA ASN A 129 -3.27 -9.03 5.39
C ASN A 129 -2.87 -8.26 6.65
N LEU A 130 -3.84 -7.53 7.24
CA LEU A 130 -3.65 -6.82 8.51
C LEU A 130 -3.15 -7.72 9.64
N ALA A 131 -3.61 -8.97 9.70
CA ALA A 131 -3.18 -9.93 10.71
C ALA A 131 -1.69 -10.34 10.57
N ARG A 132 -1.05 -10.05 9.46
CA ARG A 132 0.36 -10.37 9.17
C ARG A 132 0.96 -9.31 8.26
N MET A 133 1.10 -8.11 8.80
CA MET A 133 1.66 -6.98 8.05
C MET A 133 3.15 -7.18 7.76
N PRO A 134 3.58 -7.03 6.49
CA PRO A 134 5.00 -7.11 6.12
C PRO A 134 5.71 -5.76 6.35
N VAL A 135 5.61 -5.22 7.55
CA VAL A 135 6.16 -3.92 7.96
C VAL A 135 7.06 -4.11 9.18
N ALA A 136 8.24 -3.52 9.15
CA ALA A 136 9.21 -3.62 10.24
C ALA A 136 8.69 -2.91 11.50
N GLU A 137 8.96 -3.50 12.65
CA GLU A 137 8.60 -2.91 13.94
C GLU A 137 9.33 -1.58 14.15
N GLY A 138 8.60 -0.56 14.63
CA GLY A 138 9.17 0.75 14.94
C GLY A 138 9.57 1.61 13.72
N SER A 139 9.17 1.21 12.50
CA SER A 139 9.55 1.91 11.26
C SER A 139 8.55 2.96 10.77
N ILE A 140 7.43 3.13 11.46
CA ILE A 140 6.32 4.02 11.08
C ILE A 140 6.16 5.14 12.10
N ASP A 141 5.96 6.37 11.61
CA ASP A 141 5.78 7.57 12.42
C ASP A 141 4.30 8.00 12.52
N THR A 142 3.53 7.77 11.45
CA THR A 142 2.09 8.11 11.37
C THR A 142 1.28 6.98 10.78
#